data_318e35ca1473e3ff2b6152326bea352f
#
_entry.id   318e35ca1473e3ff2b6152326bea352f
#
_cell.length_a   1.000
_cell.length_b   1.000
_cell.length_c   1.000
_cell.angle_alpha   90.00
_cell.angle_beta   90.00
_cell.angle_gamma   90.00
#
_symmetry.space_group_name_H-M   'P 1'
#
loop_
_entity.id
_entity.type
_entity.pdbx_description
1 polymer ?
#
loop_
_entity_poly.entity_id
_entity_poly.type
_entity_poly.pdbx_seq_one_letter_code
_entity_poly.pdbx_strand_id
1 'polypeptide(L)'
;MSQPIPAVIAEYIRAVNAFDTDAIMRTFAPDVVVNDNRREITGPDAIRRWIEKEIVGDKVTMEIREAMERPGSTIVRARYDGLYDKTKLPPELILSNYFTVRDGRITTLIITFNQPSPY
;
A
#
# COMPACT_ATOMS: atom_id res chain seq x y z
N MET A 1 -9.45 6.89 -16.95
CA MET A 1 -8.98 5.51 -17.18
C MET A 1 -7.64 5.32 -16.54
N SER A 2 -7.47 4.24 -15.79
CA SER A 2 -6.20 3.98 -15.09
C SER A 2 -5.14 3.48 -16.05
N GLN A 3 -3.89 3.84 -15.76
CA GLN A 3 -2.74 3.31 -16.49
C GLN A 3 -2.39 1.91 -15.99
N PRO A 4 -1.73 1.08 -16.81
CA PRO A 4 -1.22 -0.20 -16.34
C PRO A 4 -0.24 0.00 -15.20
N ILE A 5 -0.21 -0.93 -14.25
CA ILE A 5 0.71 -0.88 -13.13
C ILE A 5 1.77 -1.98 -13.26
N PRO A 6 2.98 -1.76 -12.70
CA PRO A 6 3.99 -2.81 -12.67
C PRO A 6 3.47 -4.10 -12.04
N ALA A 7 3.94 -5.23 -12.56
CA ALA A 7 3.46 -6.53 -12.11
C ALA A 7 3.63 -6.73 -10.61
N VAL A 8 4.73 -6.25 -10.02
CA VAL A 8 4.98 -6.42 -8.59
C VAL A 8 3.99 -5.64 -7.74
N ILE A 9 3.51 -4.49 -8.21
CA ILE A 9 2.49 -3.71 -7.49
C ILE A 9 1.16 -4.43 -7.56
N ALA A 10 0.79 -4.96 -8.73
CA ALA A 10 -0.43 -5.77 -8.86
C ALA A 10 -0.37 -6.99 -7.94
N GLU A 11 0.80 -7.63 -7.84
CA GLU A 11 0.99 -8.77 -6.95
C GLU A 11 0.87 -8.37 -5.48
N TYR A 12 1.42 -7.21 -5.10
CA TYR A 12 1.27 -6.69 -3.74
C TYR A 12 -0.21 -6.53 -3.39
N ILE A 13 -0.99 -5.91 -4.26
CA ILE A 13 -2.41 -5.67 -4.02
C ILE A 13 -3.17 -6.99 -3.94
N ARG A 14 -2.85 -7.93 -4.84
CA ARG A 14 -3.45 -9.27 -4.80
C ARG A 14 -3.13 -9.98 -3.47
N ALA A 15 -1.88 -9.90 -3.02
CA ALA A 15 -1.45 -10.53 -1.79
C ALA A 15 -2.12 -9.90 -0.56
N VAL A 16 -2.28 -8.58 -0.55
CA VAL A 16 -3.03 -7.88 0.50
C VAL A 16 -4.46 -8.42 0.55
N ASN A 17 -5.12 -8.49 -0.59
CA ASN A 17 -6.52 -8.93 -0.67
C ASN A 17 -6.68 -10.42 -0.33
N ALA A 18 -5.60 -11.20 -0.44
CA ALA A 18 -5.58 -12.61 -0.06
C ALA A 18 -5.17 -12.83 1.40
N PHE A 19 -4.84 -11.76 2.14
CA PHE A 19 -4.38 -11.81 3.53
C PHE A 19 -3.15 -12.72 3.68
N ASP A 20 -2.23 -12.62 2.73
CA ASP A 20 -1.06 -13.51 2.64
C ASP A 20 0.22 -12.74 2.97
N THR A 21 0.63 -12.81 4.24
CA THR A 21 1.81 -12.09 4.74
C THR A 21 3.06 -12.42 3.93
N ASP A 22 3.31 -13.69 3.68
CA ASP A 22 4.53 -14.10 2.98
C ASP A 22 4.54 -13.59 1.53
N ALA A 23 3.40 -13.63 0.85
CA ALA A 23 3.29 -13.11 -0.50
C ALA A 23 3.54 -11.61 -0.54
N ILE A 24 3.00 -10.87 0.45
CA ILE A 24 3.26 -9.44 0.57
C ILE A 24 4.76 -9.18 0.74
N MET A 25 5.40 -9.91 1.67
CA MET A 25 6.84 -9.76 1.93
C MET A 25 7.68 -10.01 0.68
N ARG A 26 7.27 -10.96 -0.16
CA ARG A 26 8.02 -11.28 -1.38
C ARG A 26 8.03 -10.15 -2.40
N THR A 27 7.08 -9.22 -2.33
CA THR A 27 7.05 -8.08 -3.25
C THR A 27 8.01 -6.98 -2.85
N PHE A 28 8.51 -7.00 -1.62
CA PHE A 28 9.36 -5.95 -1.09
C PHE A 28 10.84 -6.26 -1.29
N ALA A 29 11.62 -5.23 -1.59
CA ALA A 29 13.08 -5.33 -1.56
C ALA A 29 13.56 -5.50 -0.11
N PRO A 30 14.75 -6.10 0.11
CA PRO A 30 15.27 -6.29 1.47
C PRO A 30 15.42 -5.00 2.26
N ASP A 31 15.66 -3.88 1.57
CA ASP A 31 15.87 -2.57 2.18
C ASP A 31 14.66 -1.65 2.02
N VAL A 32 13.47 -2.22 1.82
CA VAL A 32 12.25 -1.44 1.61
C VAL A 32 12.01 -0.47 2.78
N VAL A 33 11.53 0.72 2.44
CA VAL A 33 11.05 1.71 3.41
C VAL A 33 9.56 1.88 3.20
N VAL A 34 8.79 1.69 4.27
CA VAL A 34 7.34 1.95 4.26
C VAL A 34 7.07 3.17 5.11
N ASN A 35 6.26 4.08 4.59
CA ASN A 35 5.75 5.20 5.37
C ASN A 35 4.23 5.12 5.35
N ASP A 36 3.66 4.73 6.47
CA ASP A 36 2.22 4.57 6.62
C ASP A 36 1.67 5.76 7.39
N ASN A 37 1.14 6.73 6.66
CA ASN A 37 0.57 7.93 7.22
C ASN A 37 1.53 8.62 8.19
N ARG A 38 2.73 8.98 7.69
CA ARG A 38 3.80 9.65 8.42
C ARG A 38 4.55 8.78 9.43
N ARG A 39 4.26 7.49 9.46
CA ARG A 39 4.97 6.56 10.34
C ARG A 39 5.93 5.74 9.48
N GLU A 40 7.23 5.94 9.71
CA GLU A 40 8.27 5.23 8.96
C GLU A 40 8.52 3.85 9.57
N ILE A 41 8.49 2.83 8.72
CA ILE A 41 8.70 1.45 9.13
C ILE A 41 9.84 0.89 8.28
N THR A 42 10.92 0.44 8.92
CA THR A 42 12.08 -0.10 8.24
C THR A 42 12.54 -1.39 8.92
N GLY A 43 13.22 -2.22 8.13
CA GLY A 43 13.72 -3.50 8.59
C GLY A 43 12.70 -4.62 8.44
N PRO A 44 13.17 -5.83 8.07
CA PRO A 44 12.25 -6.93 7.75
C PRO A 44 11.34 -7.32 8.91
N ASP A 45 11.83 -7.29 10.14
CA ASP A 45 11.01 -7.69 11.30
C ASP A 45 9.90 -6.67 11.56
N ALA A 46 10.22 -5.38 11.51
CA ALA A 46 9.22 -4.33 11.72
C ALA A 46 8.19 -4.30 10.60
N ILE A 47 8.63 -4.49 9.36
CA ILE A 47 7.75 -4.56 8.19
C ILE A 47 6.80 -5.76 8.33
N ARG A 48 7.31 -6.93 8.72
CA ARG A 48 6.47 -8.12 8.90
C ARG A 48 5.45 -7.91 10.00
N ARG A 49 5.85 -7.31 11.12
CA ARG A 49 4.90 -7.01 12.21
C ARG A 49 3.80 -6.06 11.76
N TRP A 50 4.15 -5.04 10.98
CA TRP A 50 3.18 -4.10 10.43
C TRP A 50 2.17 -4.83 9.54
N ILE A 51 2.65 -5.70 8.67
CA ILE A 51 1.78 -6.48 7.78
C ILE A 51 0.86 -7.39 8.59
N GLU A 52 1.44 -8.14 9.53
CA GLU A 52 0.67 -9.13 10.31
C GLU A 52 -0.38 -8.48 11.19
N LYS A 53 -0.08 -7.30 11.74
CA LYS A 53 -0.99 -6.64 12.67
C LYS A 53 -1.98 -5.73 11.95
N GLU A 54 -1.50 -4.90 11.05
CA GLU A 54 -2.32 -3.80 10.51
C GLU A 54 -2.86 -4.05 9.11
N ILE A 55 -2.35 -5.02 8.41
CA ILE A 55 -2.88 -5.38 7.09
C ILE A 55 -3.64 -6.70 7.18
N VAL A 56 -2.93 -7.78 7.47
CA VAL A 56 -3.56 -9.11 7.54
C VAL A 56 -4.43 -9.23 8.79
N GLY A 57 -3.94 -8.76 9.93
CA GLY A 57 -4.69 -8.81 11.19
C GLY A 57 -6.00 -8.04 11.12
N ASP A 58 -6.01 -6.91 10.46
CA ASP A 58 -7.21 -6.08 10.28
C ASP A 58 -8.01 -6.45 9.04
N LYS A 59 -7.64 -7.51 8.34
CA LYS A 59 -8.33 -7.96 7.12
C LYS A 59 -8.50 -6.84 6.10
N VAL A 60 -7.43 -6.08 5.89
CA VAL A 60 -7.47 -4.95 4.96
C VAL A 60 -7.63 -5.44 3.53
N THR A 61 -8.51 -4.79 2.79
CA THR A 61 -8.66 -5.00 1.35
C THR A 61 -8.44 -3.68 0.62
N MET A 62 -7.99 -3.79 -0.63
CA MET A 62 -7.74 -2.64 -1.48
C MET A 62 -8.49 -2.82 -2.80
N GLU A 63 -9.22 -1.78 -3.19
CA GLU A 63 -9.87 -1.73 -4.50
C GLU A 63 -9.31 -0.56 -5.27
N ILE A 64 -8.64 -0.83 -6.39
CA ILE A 64 -8.02 0.24 -7.19
C ILE A 64 -9.08 1.14 -7.79
N ARG A 65 -8.95 2.44 -7.54
CA ARG A 65 -9.81 3.46 -8.14
C ARG A 65 -9.09 4.19 -9.27
N GLU A 66 -7.79 4.38 -9.14
CA GLU A 66 -6.99 5.09 -10.13
C GLU A 66 -5.54 4.69 -10.00
N ALA A 67 -4.83 4.63 -11.11
CA ALA A 67 -3.39 4.38 -11.11
C ALA A 67 -2.73 5.29 -12.14
N MET A 68 -1.59 5.87 -11.75
CA MET A 68 -0.82 6.78 -12.60
C MET A 68 0.66 6.46 -12.48
N GLU A 69 1.36 6.40 -13.62
CA GLU A 69 2.81 6.30 -13.63
C GLU A 69 3.42 7.68 -13.73
N ARG A 70 4.48 7.92 -12.93
CA ARG A 70 5.28 9.11 -12.95
C ARG A 70 6.74 8.72 -13.07
N PRO A 71 7.64 9.61 -13.52
CA PRO A 71 9.06 9.29 -13.48
C PRO A 71 9.48 8.90 -12.06
N GLY A 72 9.98 7.66 -11.90
CA GLY A 72 10.46 7.16 -10.63
C GLY A 72 9.41 6.66 -9.65
N SER A 73 8.11 6.72 -9.97
CA SER A 73 7.10 6.20 -9.06
C SER A 73 5.80 5.83 -9.76
N THR A 74 5.01 5.00 -9.10
CA THR A 74 3.65 4.67 -9.52
C THR A 74 2.72 5.07 -8.37
N ILE A 75 1.65 5.79 -8.67
CA ILE A 75 0.70 6.23 -7.68
C ILE A 75 -0.59 5.42 -7.87
N VAL A 76 -1.03 4.74 -6.82
CA VAL A 76 -2.29 3.99 -6.85
C VAL A 76 -3.21 4.55 -5.79
N ARG A 77 -4.36 5.05 -6.21
CA ARG A 77 -5.44 5.43 -5.31
C ARG A 77 -6.35 4.26 -5.16
N ALA A 78 -6.56 3.82 -3.93
CA ALA A 78 -7.35 2.64 -3.65
C ALA A 78 -8.32 2.91 -2.52
N ARG A 79 -9.50 2.28 -2.63
CA ARG A 79 -10.45 2.25 -1.54
C ARG A 79 -10.05 1.12 -0.60
N TYR A 80 -9.93 1.45 0.68
CA TYR A 80 -9.57 0.48 1.72
C TYR A 80 -10.79 0.11 2.54
N ASP A 81 -10.83 -1.15 2.95
CA ASP A 81 -11.79 -1.63 3.95
C ASP A 81 -11.05 -2.60 4.86
N GLY A 82 -11.67 -2.95 5.98
CA GLY A 82 -11.07 -3.85 6.96
C GLY A 82 -11.79 -3.79 8.29
N LEU A 83 -11.19 -4.42 9.30
CA LEU A 83 -11.77 -4.51 10.64
C LEU A 83 -11.26 -3.42 11.59
N TYR A 84 -10.45 -2.50 11.12
CA TYR A 84 -9.93 -1.40 11.92
C TYR A 84 -11.05 -0.44 12.37
N ASP A 85 -10.73 0.39 13.39
CA ASP A 85 -11.68 1.37 13.92
C ASP A 85 -11.99 2.43 12.87
N LYS A 86 -13.27 2.56 12.53
CA LYS A 86 -13.73 3.47 11.47
C LYS A 86 -14.42 4.72 12.00
N THR A 87 -14.42 4.93 13.33
CA THR A 87 -15.22 6.02 13.93
C THR A 87 -14.76 7.40 13.49
N LYS A 88 -13.47 7.57 13.21
CA LYS A 88 -12.91 8.85 12.79
C LYS A 88 -12.55 8.89 11.31
N LEU A 89 -13.04 7.93 10.54
CA LEU A 89 -12.72 7.82 9.13
C LEU A 89 -13.94 8.20 8.29
N PRO A 90 -13.71 8.67 7.05
CA PRO A 90 -14.81 8.95 6.14
C PRO A 90 -15.55 7.65 5.77
N PRO A 91 -16.79 7.75 5.30
CA PRO A 91 -17.55 6.55 4.90
C PRO A 91 -16.85 5.73 3.84
N GLU A 92 -16.09 6.38 2.97
CA GLU A 92 -15.29 5.71 1.96
C GLU A 92 -13.83 6.15 2.13
N LEU A 93 -12.98 5.23 2.55
CA LEU A 93 -11.58 5.54 2.82
C LEU A 93 -10.74 5.31 1.56
N ILE A 94 -10.29 6.40 0.96
CA ILE A 94 -9.40 6.36 -0.20
C ILE A 94 -8.02 6.78 0.26
N LEU A 95 -7.03 5.92 0.01
CA LEU A 95 -5.64 6.23 0.31
C LEU A 95 -4.84 6.26 -0.97
N SER A 96 -3.86 7.15 -1.01
CA SER A 96 -2.90 7.22 -2.11
C SER A 96 -1.66 6.44 -1.71
N ASN A 97 -1.25 5.53 -2.58
CA ASN A 97 -0.09 4.68 -2.39
C ASN A 97 0.96 5.07 -3.43
N TYR A 98 2.11 5.53 -2.96
CA TYR A 98 3.23 5.91 -3.83
C TYR A 98 4.26 4.80 -3.78
N PHE A 99 4.48 4.12 -4.91
CA PHE A 99 5.40 2.99 -5.00
C PHE A 99 6.62 3.37 -5.80
N THR A 100 7.80 3.01 -5.32
CA THR A 100 9.02 3.00 -6.11
C THR A 100 9.41 1.54 -6.32
N VAL A 101 9.65 1.16 -7.56
CA VAL A 101 10.02 -0.21 -7.93
C VAL A 101 11.40 -0.19 -8.56
N ARG A 102 12.26 -1.11 -8.14
CA ARG A 102 13.58 -1.31 -8.73
C ARG A 102 13.86 -2.81 -8.75
N ASP A 103 14.34 -3.29 -9.89
CA ASP A 103 14.68 -4.69 -10.10
C ASP A 103 13.54 -5.64 -9.75
N GLY A 104 12.31 -5.24 -10.11
CA GLY A 104 11.13 -6.06 -9.91
C GLY A 104 10.63 -6.15 -8.48
N ARG A 105 11.11 -5.28 -7.58
CA ARG A 105 10.66 -5.26 -6.18
C ARG A 105 10.37 -3.85 -5.72
N ILE A 106 9.46 -3.75 -4.75
CA ILE A 106 9.08 -2.46 -4.17
C ILE A 106 10.17 -2.02 -3.20
N THR A 107 10.76 -0.86 -3.45
CA THR A 107 11.79 -0.29 -2.59
C THR A 107 11.25 0.79 -1.67
N THR A 108 10.15 1.43 -2.03
CA THR A 108 9.50 2.44 -1.20
C THR A 108 8.00 2.35 -1.36
N LEU A 109 7.29 2.43 -0.27
CA LEU A 109 5.83 2.51 -0.25
C LEU A 109 5.42 3.60 0.72
N ILE A 110 4.77 4.64 0.21
CA ILE A 110 4.25 5.74 1.02
C ILE A 110 2.73 5.72 0.90
N ILE A 111 2.06 5.63 2.04
CA ILE A 111 0.59 5.59 2.10
C ILE A 111 0.11 6.84 2.80
N THR A 112 -0.76 7.60 2.13
CA THR A 112 -1.31 8.84 2.67
C THR A 112 -2.81 8.92 2.41
N PHE A 113 -3.50 9.72 3.21
CA PHE A 113 -4.90 10.02 2.96
C PHE A 113 -5.03 10.74 1.61
N ASN A 114 -6.03 10.31 0.83
CA ASN A 114 -6.36 10.96 -0.43
C ASN A 114 -7.27 12.16 -0.13
N GLN A 115 -6.65 13.27 0.27
CA GLN A 115 -7.39 14.48 0.58
C GLN A 115 -7.44 15.38 -0.64
N PRO A 116 -8.59 16.00 -0.92
CA PRO A 116 -8.62 17.03 -1.95
C PRO A 116 -7.73 18.19 -1.55
N SER A 117 -7.09 18.80 -2.55
CA SER A 117 -6.27 19.97 -2.30
C SER A 117 -7.16 21.10 -1.78
N PRO A 118 -6.73 21.80 -0.74
CA PRO A 118 -7.49 22.95 -0.25
C PRO A 118 -7.36 24.17 -1.16
N TYR A 119 -6.58 24.08 -2.20
CA TYR A 119 -6.33 25.22 -3.09
C TYR A 119 -6.77 24.93 -4.51
#